data_6ceb6bc17a096a034231a96b7355e55d
#
_entry.id   6ceb6bc17a096a034231a96b7355e55d
#
_cell.length_a   1.000
_cell.length_b   1.000
_cell.length_c   1.000
_cell.angle_alpha   90.00
_cell.angle_beta   90.00
_cell.angle_gamma   90.00
#
_symmetry.space_group_name_H-M   'P 1'
#
loop_
_entity.id
_entity.type
_entity.pdbx_description
1 polymer ?
#
loop_
_entity_poly.entity_id
_entity_poly.type
_entity_poly.pdbx_seq_one_letter_code
_entity_poly.pdbx_strand_id
1 'polypeptide(L)'
;ETGCHQDVEPIISAQWFVKMKPLAEEAIRVVKDGETKFVPERFSKTYLNWMENVRDWCISRQLWWGHRIPAYFLPEGGYVVAVTDEEALKLAREKTGNPNLKMTDLRQDEDCLDTWFSSWLWPISLFDGINNPGNEEINYYYPTSDLVTGPDIIFFWVARMIMAGYEYRGKMPFKSVYFTGIVRDKLGRCLLYTSDAAD
;
A
#
# COMPACT_ATOMS: atom_id res chain seq x y z
N GLU A 1 -7.77 20.67 -3.25
CA GLU A 1 -8.64 21.64 -3.94
C GLU A 1 -9.16 20.98 -5.20
N THR A 2 -10.33 20.41 -5.10
CA THR A 2 -11.11 20.07 -6.28
C THR A 2 -11.72 21.37 -6.80
N GLY A 3 -11.51 21.72 -8.06
CA GLY A 3 -11.89 22.99 -8.65
C GLY A 3 -13.38 23.35 -8.69
N CYS A 4 -14.17 22.87 -7.75
CA CYS A 4 -15.53 23.33 -7.50
C CYS A 4 -15.49 24.26 -6.28
N HIS A 5 -15.89 25.51 -6.47
CA HIS A 5 -16.03 26.51 -5.39
C HIS A 5 -17.25 26.22 -4.51
N GLN A 6 -17.35 24.99 -3.98
CA GLN A 6 -18.42 24.59 -3.07
C GLN A 6 -17.85 24.27 -1.70
N ASP A 7 -18.63 24.55 -0.66
CA ASP A 7 -18.29 24.25 0.70
C ASP A 7 -18.17 22.73 0.89
N VAL A 8 -17.11 22.29 1.58
CA VAL A 8 -16.87 20.89 1.89
C VAL A 8 -17.49 20.56 3.24
N GLU A 9 -18.46 19.64 3.25
CA GLU A 9 -19.07 19.14 4.47
C GLU A 9 -18.47 17.79 4.85
N PRO A 10 -18.08 17.58 6.14
CA PRO A 10 -17.57 16.30 6.60
C PRO A 10 -18.73 15.29 6.71
N ILE A 11 -18.57 14.14 6.03
CA ILE A 11 -19.54 13.03 6.07
C ILE A 11 -18.86 11.81 6.68
N ILE A 12 -19.53 11.16 7.63
CA ILE A 12 -19.07 9.89 8.20
C ILE A 12 -19.49 8.76 7.26
N SER A 13 -18.54 7.99 6.77
CA SER A 13 -18.77 6.80 5.94
C SER A 13 -17.90 5.62 6.38
N ALA A 14 -18.35 4.40 6.06
CA ALA A 14 -17.54 3.21 6.28
C ALA A 14 -16.33 3.22 5.34
N GLN A 15 -15.15 2.94 5.87
CA GLN A 15 -13.89 2.94 5.13
C GLN A 15 -13.07 1.68 5.46
N TRP A 16 -12.20 1.30 4.55
CA TRP A 16 -11.27 0.20 4.76
C TRP A 16 -9.98 0.68 5.40
N PHE A 17 -9.55 -0.01 6.45
CA PHE A 17 -8.34 0.33 7.20
C PHE A 17 -7.41 -0.87 7.32
N VAL A 18 -6.12 -0.61 7.23
CA VAL A 18 -5.07 -1.54 7.63
C VAL A 18 -4.66 -1.23 9.06
N LYS A 19 -4.65 -2.24 9.93
CA LYS A 19 -4.08 -2.14 11.28
C LYS A 19 -2.57 -2.07 11.19
N MET A 20 -2.03 -0.87 11.32
CA MET A 20 -0.61 -0.61 11.08
C MET A 20 0.29 -1.03 12.23
N LYS A 21 -0.18 -0.98 13.47
CA LYS A 21 0.65 -1.22 14.65
C LYS A 21 1.33 -2.60 14.67
N PRO A 22 0.66 -3.73 14.38
CA PRO A 22 1.33 -5.02 14.31
C PRO A 22 2.41 -5.10 13.22
N LEU A 23 2.19 -4.46 12.07
CA LEU A 23 3.14 -4.41 10.96
C LEU A 23 4.35 -3.52 11.27
N ALA A 24 4.17 -2.53 12.13
CA ALA A 24 5.22 -1.58 12.49
C ALA A 24 6.29 -2.19 13.40
N GLU A 25 5.97 -3.20 14.20
CA GLU A 25 6.88 -3.78 15.18
C GLU A 25 8.17 -4.30 14.50
N GLU A 26 8.04 -5.14 13.48
CA GLU A 26 9.18 -5.63 12.71
C GLU A 26 9.88 -4.54 11.91
N ALA A 27 9.11 -3.61 11.35
CA ALA A 27 9.65 -2.50 10.60
C ALA A 27 10.47 -1.52 11.48
N ILE A 28 10.14 -1.39 12.75
CA ILE A 28 10.94 -0.65 13.75
C ILE A 28 12.21 -1.43 14.08
N ARG A 29 12.08 -2.72 14.36
CA ARG A 29 13.19 -3.60 14.74
C ARG A 29 14.30 -3.58 13.68
N VAL A 30 13.95 -3.80 12.42
CA VAL A 30 14.90 -3.93 11.31
C VAL A 30 15.78 -2.69 11.12
N VAL A 31 15.27 -1.51 11.42
CA VAL A 31 16.04 -0.26 11.35
C VAL A 31 16.86 -0.05 12.63
N LYS A 32 16.32 -0.38 13.80
CA LYS A 32 17.06 -0.31 15.07
C LYS A 32 18.24 -1.25 15.09
N ASP A 33 18.09 -2.45 14.56
CA ASP A 33 19.14 -3.47 14.51
C ASP A 33 20.15 -3.25 13.35
N GLY A 34 19.87 -2.28 12.47
CA GLY A 34 20.71 -1.93 11.34
C GLY A 34 20.69 -2.94 10.19
N GLU A 35 19.70 -3.81 10.13
CA GLU A 35 19.47 -4.71 8.99
C GLU A 35 19.11 -3.92 7.73
N THR A 36 18.34 -2.85 7.88
CA THR A 36 18.15 -1.82 6.85
C THR A 36 18.77 -0.50 7.30
N LYS A 37 19.68 0.02 6.50
CA LYS A 37 20.42 1.26 6.79
C LYS A 37 19.84 2.43 5.99
N PHE A 38 19.70 3.58 6.63
CA PHE A 38 19.29 4.82 5.99
C PHE A 38 20.50 5.73 5.76
N VAL A 39 20.63 6.22 4.54
CA VAL A 39 21.71 7.12 4.14
C VAL A 39 21.10 8.42 3.59
N PRO A 40 21.32 9.58 4.22
CA PRO A 40 22.04 9.80 5.49
C PRO A 40 21.29 9.23 6.72
N GLU A 41 22.05 8.85 7.73
CA GLU A 41 21.54 8.18 8.96
C GLU A 41 20.50 9.02 9.73
N ARG A 42 20.53 10.34 9.60
CA ARG A 42 19.55 11.24 10.23
C ARG A 42 18.09 10.87 9.95
N PHE A 43 17.80 10.25 8.80
CA PHE A 43 16.46 9.82 8.42
C PHE A 43 15.97 8.60 9.22
N SER A 44 16.85 7.80 9.80
CA SER A 44 16.46 6.72 10.73
C SER A 44 15.70 7.27 11.93
N LYS A 45 16.13 8.39 12.48
CA LYS A 45 15.43 9.02 13.61
C LYS A 45 14.03 9.52 13.22
N THR A 46 13.91 10.13 12.05
CA THR A 46 12.61 10.59 11.52
C THR A 46 11.68 9.42 11.28
N TYR A 47 12.19 8.34 10.67
CA TYR A 47 11.46 7.11 10.42
C TYR A 47 10.95 6.47 11.72
N LEU A 48 11.83 6.26 12.70
CA LEU A 48 11.49 5.60 13.97
C LEU A 48 10.45 6.39 14.75
N ASN A 49 10.59 7.73 14.84
CA ASN A 49 9.63 8.58 15.53
C ASN A 49 8.21 8.47 14.92
N TRP A 50 8.11 8.37 13.58
CA TRP A 50 6.84 8.19 12.92
C TRP A 50 6.27 6.78 13.13
N MET A 51 7.11 5.75 13.02
CA MET A 51 6.71 4.35 13.14
C MET A 51 6.22 4.00 14.55
N GLU A 52 6.85 4.56 15.58
CA GLU A 52 6.45 4.37 16.98
C GLU A 52 5.08 5.00 17.29
N ASN A 53 4.66 5.99 16.49
CA ASN A 53 3.38 6.69 16.61
C ASN A 53 2.42 6.40 15.44
N VAL A 54 2.64 5.31 14.71
CA VAL A 54 1.84 5.00 13.53
C VAL A 54 0.37 4.79 13.87
N ARG A 55 -0.50 5.33 13.01
CA ARG A 55 -1.96 5.16 13.08
C ARG A 55 -2.44 4.23 11.98
N ASP A 56 -3.62 3.65 12.17
CA ASP A 56 -4.26 2.82 11.15
C ASP A 56 -4.42 3.61 9.85
N TRP A 57 -4.18 2.91 8.75
CA TRP A 57 -4.14 3.49 7.43
C TRP A 57 -5.43 3.24 6.68
N CYS A 58 -6.17 4.31 6.39
CA CYS A 58 -7.31 4.25 5.49
C CYS A 58 -6.84 3.99 4.07
N ILE A 59 -7.25 2.87 3.48
CA ILE A 59 -6.84 2.43 2.13
C ILE A 59 -7.90 2.58 1.08
N SER A 60 -9.13 2.95 1.44
CA SER A 60 -10.20 3.21 0.47
C SER A 60 -10.17 4.65 -0.03
N ARG A 61 -10.45 4.83 -1.31
CA ARG A 61 -10.52 6.13 -2.00
C ARG A 61 -11.74 6.17 -2.88
N GLN A 62 -12.51 7.25 -2.79
CA GLN A 62 -13.68 7.53 -3.60
C GLN A 62 -13.25 8.16 -4.93
N LEU A 63 -12.60 7.35 -5.79
CA LEU A 63 -12.06 7.77 -7.07
C LEU A 63 -12.80 7.07 -8.21
N TRP A 64 -12.95 7.77 -9.31
CA TRP A 64 -13.52 7.21 -10.54
C TRP A 64 -12.59 6.18 -11.21
N TRP A 65 -11.27 6.35 -11.05
CA TRP A 65 -10.25 5.51 -11.64
C TRP A 65 -9.29 4.98 -10.58
N GLY A 66 -8.98 3.70 -10.64
CA GLY A 66 -8.02 3.05 -9.73
C GLY A 66 -8.24 1.55 -9.63
N HIS A 67 -7.52 0.89 -8.73
CA HIS A 67 -7.72 -0.51 -8.40
C HIS A 67 -8.96 -0.66 -7.52
N ARG A 68 -10.04 -1.14 -8.09
CA ARG A 68 -11.29 -1.37 -7.37
C ARG A 68 -11.08 -2.35 -6.23
N ILE A 69 -11.67 -2.06 -5.07
CA ILE A 69 -11.58 -2.93 -3.90
C ILE A 69 -12.27 -4.27 -4.20
N PRO A 70 -11.56 -5.43 -4.04
CA PRO A 70 -12.09 -6.74 -4.37
C PRO A 70 -12.95 -7.32 -3.24
N ALA A 71 -13.79 -6.50 -2.62
CA ALA A 71 -14.72 -6.88 -1.57
C ALA A 71 -16.16 -6.87 -2.09
N TYR A 72 -16.90 -7.92 -1.79
CA TYR A 72 -18.29 -8.11 -2.22
C TYR A 72 -19.18 -8.20 -0.99
N PHE A 73 -20.09 -7.25 -0.85
CA PHE A 73 -21.05 -7.19 0.24
C PHE A 73 -22.16 -8.21 0.05
N LEU A 74 -22.54 -8.86 1.13
CA LEU A 74 -23.58 -9.87 1.17
C LEU A 74 -24.94 -9.24 1.50
N PRO A 75 -26.07 -9.81 1.01
CA PRO A 75 -27.40 -9.27 1.27
C PRO A 75 -27.78 -9.17 2.76
N GLU A 76 -27.33 -10.15 3.54
CA GLU A 76 -27.60 -10.25 4.98
C GLU A 76 -26.55 -9.54 5.86
N GLY A 77 -25.63 -8.83 5.24
CA GLY A 77 -24.52 -8.13 5.89
C GLY A 77 -23.22 -8.93 5.89
N GLY A 78 -22.11 -8.21 6.10
CA GLY A 78 -20.77 -8.74 5.93
C GLY A 78 -20.30 -8.71 4.48
N TYR A 79 -19.12 -9.27 4.22
CA TYR A 79 -18.48 -9.26 2.90
C TYR A 79 -17.59 -10.49 2.70
N VAL A 80 -17.25 -10.77 1.46
CA VAL A 80 -16.18 -11.69 1.05
C VAL A 80 -15.19 -10.93 0.18
N VAL A 81 -13.94 -11.40 0.16
CA VAL A 81 -12.89 -10.83 -0.69
C VAL A 81 -12.44 -11.89 -1.68
N ALA A 82 -12.44 -11.55 -2.96
CA ALA A 82 -12.12 -12.48 -4.03
C ALA A 82 -11.55 -11.75 -5.25
N VAL A 83 -10.73 -12.46 -6.02
CA VAL A 83 -10.12 -11.93 -7.23
C VAL A 83 -11.10 -11.91 -8.41
N THR A 84 -11.99 -12.91 -8.47
CA THR A 84 -12.99 -13.05 -9.54
C THR A 84 -14.42 -13.14 -8.99
N ASP A 85 -15.39 -12.84 -9.83
CA ASP A 85 -16.81 -12.91 -9.51
C ASP A 85 -17.23 -14.35 -9.14
N GLU A 86 -16.68 -15.36 -9.82
CA GLU A 86 -16.97 -16.76 -9.58
C GLU A 86 -16.47 -17.19 -8.18
N GLU A 87 -15.27 -16.76 -7.81
CA GLU A 87 -14.71 -16.99 -6.49
C GLU A 87 -15.51 -16.27 -5.41
N ALA A 88 -15.90 -15.01 -5.66
CA ALA A 88 -16.73 -14.24 -4.76
C ALA A 88 -18.06 -14.94 -4.49
N LEU A 89 -18.73 -15.44 -5.53
CA LEU A 89 -19.99 -16.16 -5.41
C LEU A 89 -19.82 -17.48 -4.63
N LYS A 90 -18.75 -18.22 -4.88
CA LYS A 90 -18.43 -19.44 -4.14
C LYS A 90 -18.26 -19.16 -2.65
N LEU A 91 -17.39 -18.19 -2.30
CA LEU A 91 -17.13 -17.80 -0.92
C LEU A 91 -18.39 -17.25 -0.23
N ALA A 92 -19.22 -16.50 -0.97
CA ALA A 92 -20.49 -15.98 -0.46
C ALA A 92 -21.47 -17.09 -0.10
N ARG A 93 -21.61 -18.09 -0.97
CA ARG A 93 -22.47 -19.26 -0.72
C ARG A 93 -22.00 -20.07 0.47
N GLU A 94 -20.69 -20.29 0.59
CA GLU A 94 -20.08 -20.99 1.75
C GLU A 94 -20.33 -20.20 3.05
N LYS A 95 -20.13 -18.89 3.02
CA LYS A 95 -20.27 -18.03 4.21
C LYS A 95 -21.72 -17.86 4.67
N THR A 96 -22.67 -17.81 3.75
CA THR A 96 -24.12 -17.64 4.06
C THR A 96 -24.84 -18.97 4.23
N GLY A 97 -24.26 -20.09 3.78
CA GLY A 97 -24.95 -21.39 3.72
C GLY A 97 -26.05 -21.46 2.67
N ASN A 98 -26.17 -20.45 1.77
CA ASN A 98 -27.21 -20.35 0.75
C ASN A 98 -26.67 -20.75 -0.64
N PRO A 99 -26.93 -21.98 -1.12
CA PRO A 99 -26.45 -22.43 -2.43
C PRO A 99 -27.14 -21.71 -3.63
N ASN A 100 -28.28 -21.06 -3.40
CA ASN A 100 -29.07 -20.40 -4.44
C ASN A 100 -28.66 -18.94 -4.66
N LEU A 101 -27.69 -18.43 -3.90
CA LEU A 101 -27.22 -17.06 -4.04
C LEU A 101 -26.67 -16.83 -5.46
N LYS A 102 -27.00 -15.71 -6.05
CA LYS A 102 -26.58 -15.30 -7.41
C LYS A 102 -25.58 -14.15 -7.32
N MET A 103 -24.79 -13.96 -8.37
CA MET A 103 -23.86 -12.84 -8.45
C MET A 103 -24.58 -11.47 -8.38
N THR A 104 -25.80 -11.39 -8.89
CA THR A 104 -26.66 -10.19 -8.81
C THR A 104 -27.07 -9.82 -7.39
N ASP A 105 -26.95 -10.73 -6.43
CA ASP A 105 -27.29 -10.49 -5.02
C ASP A 105 -26.08 -9.90 -4.27
N LEU A 106 -24.91 -9.95 -4.87
CA LEU A 106 -23.66 -9.39 -4.32
C LEU A 106 -23.43 -7.98 -4.87
N ARG A 107 -22.89 -7.10 -4.04
CA ARG A 107 -22.50 -5.75 -4.46
C ARG A 107 -21.01 -5.56 -4.19
N GLN A 108 -20.22 -5.51 -5.26
CA GLN A 108 -18.80 -5.18 -5.12
C GLN A 108 -18.63 -3.74 -4.65
N ASP A 109 -17.64 -3.51 -3.78
CA ASP A 109 -17.29 -2.17 -3.33
C ASP A 109 -16.98 -1.26 -4.52
N GLU A 110 -17.45 -0.02 -4.48
CA GLU A 110 -17.26 0.97 -5.55
C GLU A 110 -15.98 1.77 -5.40
N ASP A 111 -15.41 1.76 -4.19
CA ASP A 111 -14.18 2.48 -3.88
C ASP A 111 -12.96 1.82 -4.51
N CYS A 112 -11.90 2.61 -4.64
CA CYS A 112 -10.59 2.16 -5.11
C CYS A 112 -9.61 2.06 -3.95
N LEU A 113 -8.60 1.21 -4.11
CA LEU A 113 -7.47 1.13 -3.20
C LEU A 113 -6.55 2.34 -3.34
N ASP A 114 -6.01 2.81 -2.23
CA ASP A 114 -4.92 3.78 -2.19
C ASP A 114 -3.76 3.29 -3.06
N THR A 115 -3.19 4.19 -3.87
CA THR A 115 -2.05 3.90 -4.75
C THR A 115 -0.88 3.29 -3.99
N TRP A 116 -0.63 3.74 -2.77
CA TRP A 116 0.44 3.20 -1.94
C TRP A 116 0.17 1.77 -1.45
N PHE A 117 -1.08 1.32 -1.44
CA PHE A 117 -1.45 -0.05 -1.08
C PHE A 117 -1.10 -1.07 -2.17
N SER A 118 -0.97 -0.66 -3.42
CA SER A 118 -0.41 -1.50 -4.48
C SER A 118 1.11 -1.32 -4.59
N SER A 119 1.61 -0.08 -4.49
CA SER A 119 3.04 0.21 -4.68
C SER A 119 3.95 -0.31 -3.55
N TRP A 120 3.42 -0.59 -2.35
CA TRP A 120 4.20 -1.22 -1.29
C TRP A 120 4.63 -2.65 -1.60
N LEU A 121 3.96 -3.29 -2.57
CA LEU A 121 4.29 -4.64 -3.05
C LEU A 121 5.37 -4.65 -4.13
N TRP A 122 5.83 -3.48 -4.58
CA TRP A 122 6.74 -3.36 -5.71
C TRP A 122 8.00 -4.25 -5.63
N PRO A 123 8.73 -4.34 -4.50
CA PRO A 123 9.90 -5.21 -4.40
C PRO A 123 9.58 -6.70 -4.61
N ILE A 124 8.34 -7.10 -4.41
CA ILE A 124 7.86 -8.49 -4.53
C ILE A 124 7.25 -8.72 -5.90
N SER A 125 6.36 -7.81 -6.34
CA SER A 125 5.61 -7.96 -7.58
C SER A 125 6.48 -7.86 -8.83
N LEU A 126 7.57 -7.08 -8.78
CA LEU A 126 8.48 -6.88 -9.91
C LEU A 126 9.10 -8.19 -10.42
N PHE A 127 9.31 -9.16 -9.55
CA PHE A 127 9.91 -10.45 -9.86
C PHE A 127 8.88 -11.59 -9.81
N ASP A 128 7.63 -11.30 -10.07
CA ASP A 128 6.51 -12.27 -9.98
C ASP A 128 6.45 -13.02 -8.64
N GLY A 129 6.92 -12.39 -7.58
CA GLY A 129 7.00 -13.01 -6.25
C GLY A 129 5.66 -13.19 -5.55
N ILE A 130 4.56 -12.67 -6.12
CA ILE A 130 3.20 -12.87 -5.62
C ILE A 130 2.64 -14.19 -6.13
N ASN A 131 2.67 -14.42 -7.45
CA ASN A 131 2.12 -15.63 -8.07
C ASN A 131 3.09 -16.81 -7.96
N ASN A 132 4.40 -16.55 -8.07
CA ASN A 132 5.47 -17.55 -8.02
C ASN A 132 6.50 -17.20 -6.93
N PRO A 133 6.16 -17.31 -5.64
CA PRO A 133 6.98 -16.83 -4.53
C PRO A 133 8.34 -17.53 -4.36
N GLY A 134 8.54 -18.65 -5.05
CA GLY A 134 9.78 -19.45 -5.02
C GLY A 134 10.61 -19.39 -6.29
N ASN A 135 10.28 -18.51 -7.25
CA ASN A 135 11.02 -18.44 -8.52
C ASN A 135 12.47 -17.94 -8.33
N GLU A 136 13.33 -18.20 -9.33
CA GLU A 136 14.76 -17.90 -9.26
C GLU A 136 15.03 -16.39 -9.16
N GLU A 137 14.26 -15.56 -9.90
CA GLU A 137 14.47 -14.11 -9.90
C GLU A 137 14.19 -13.49 -8.55
N ILE A 138 13.04 -13.80 -7.92
CA ILE A 138 12.72 -13.27 -6.59
C ILE A 138 13.73 -13.76 -5.55
N ASN A 139 14.20 -15.00 -5.64
CA ASN A 139 15.20 -15.54 -4.72
C ASN A 139 16.57 -14.89 -4.89
N TYR A 140 16.90 -14.43 -6.10
CA TYR A 140 18.16 -13.75 -6.39
C TYR A 140 18.12 -12.26 -6.04
N TYR A 141 17.05 -11.55 -6.44
CA TYR A 141 16.98 -10.10 -6.31
C TYR A 141 16.36 -9.59 -5.00
N TYR A 142 15.65 -10.44 -4.27
CA TYR A 142 15.04 -10.06 -2.99
C TYR A 142 15.78 -10.68 -1.80
N PRO A 143 16.26 -9.90 -0.81
CA PRO A 143 16.22 -8.45 -0.73
C PRO A 143 17.16 -7.77 -1.73
N THR A 144 16.78 -6.60 -2.23
CA THR A 144 17.66 -5.78 -3.07
C THR A 144 18.75 -5.13 -2.22
N SER A 145 19.85 -4.68 -2.86
CA SER A 145 20.94 -4.02 -2.13
C SER A 145 20.53 -2.62 -1.68
N ASP A 146 20.06 -1.80 -2.60
CA ASP A 146 19.80 -0.40 -2.36
C ASP A 146 18.45 0.04 -2.93
N LEU A 147 17.74 0.87 -2.17
CA LEU A 147 16.62 1.67 -2.65
C LEU A 147 17.05 3.13 -2.70
N VAL A 148 16.94 3.78 -3.85
CA VAL A 148 17.20 5.20 -4.00
C VAL A 148 15.87 5.94 -4.13
N THR A 149 15.61 6.91 -3.26
CA THR A 149 14.33 7.64 -3.24
C THR A 149 14.45 9.02 -2.59
N GLY A 150 13.40 9.83 -2.69
CA GLY A 150 13.29 11.10 -1.99
C GLY A 150 12.81 10.93 -0.55
N PRO A 151 13.25 11.79 0.37
CA PRO A 151 12.82 11.72 1.78
C PRO A 151 11.33 12.05 1.97
N ASP A 152 10.69 12.72 1.03
CA ASP A 152 9.29 13.12 1.11
C ASP A 152 8.33 11.90 1.14
N ILE A 153 8.76 10.76 0.61
CA ILE A 153 7.96 9.54 0.55
C ILE A 153 8.44 8.43 1.50
N ILE A 154 9.22 8.77 2.50
CA ILE A 154 9.72 7.82 3.50
C ILE A 154 8.58 7.05 4.18
N PHE A 155 7.48 7.74 4.53
CA PHE A 155 6.33 7.14 5.21
C PHE A 155 5.32 6.54 4.24
N PHE A 156 5.19 7.14 3.06
CA PHE A 156 4.23 6.70 2.06
C PHE A 156 4.68 5.43 1.35
N TRP A 157 5.97 5.26 1.14
CA TRP A 157 6.50 4.16 0.35
C TRP A 157 7.52 3.30 1.08
N VAL A 158 8.63 3.89 1.58
CA VAL A 158 9.73 3.13 2.19
C VAL A 158 9.25 2.31 3.39
N ALA A 159 8.60 2.95 4.35
CA ALA A 159 8.08 2.28 5.54
C ALA A 159 7.08 1.18 5.19
N ARG A 160 6.19 1.46 4.25
CA ARG A 160 5.17 0.50 3.81
C ARG A 160 5.77 -0.70 3.07
N MET A 161 6.78 -0.50 2.23
CA MET A 161 7.50 -1.62 1.60
C MET A 161 8.21 -2.51 2.63
N ILE A 162 8.79 -1.93 3.69
CA ILE A 162 9.40 -2.69 4.77
C ILE A 162 8.34 -3.54 5.48
N MET A 163 7.18 -2.96 5.82
CA MET A 163 6.06 -3.70 6.43
C MET A 163 5.59 -4.84 5.53
N ALA A 164 5.33 -4.57 4.25
CA ALA A 164 4.90 -5.59 3.29
C ALA A 164 5.96 -6.68 3.10
N GLY A 165 7.23 -6.33 3.11
CA GLY A 165 8.34 -7.29 3.02
C GLY A 165 8.32 -8.30 4.14
N TYR A 166 8.13 -7.86 5.38
CA TYR A 166 8.02 -8.77 6.52
C TYR A 166 6.72 -9.55 6.53
N GLU A 167 5.59 -8.93 6.23
CA GLU A 167 4.29 -9.60 6.20
C GLU A 167 4.23 -10.73 5.18
N TYR A 168 4.74 -10.50 3.97
CA TYR A 168 4.60 -11.46 2.87
C TYR A 168 5.84 -12.32 2.61
N ARG A 169 7.03 -11.88 3.03
CA ARG A 169 8.30 -12.57 2.74
C ARG A 169 9.12 -12.89 3.99
N GLY A 170 8.77 -12.36 5.16
CA GLY A 170 9.52 -12.54 6.40
C GLY A 170 10.94 -11.92 6.37
N LYS A 171 11.21 -11.00 5.45
CA LYS A 171 12.52 -10.36 5.26
C LYS A 171 12.37 -8.91 4.83
N MET A 172 13.37 -8.07 5.18
CA MET A 172 13.45 -6.72 4.64
C MET A 172 13.52 -6.74 3.10
N PRO A 173 12.90 -5.77 2.41
CA PRO A 173 12.94 -5.69 0.95
C PRO A 173 14.25 -5.14 0.38
N PHE A 174 15.03 -4.40 1.15
CA PHE A 174 16.31 -3.80 0.77
C PHE A 174 17.23 -3.60 1.98
N LYS A 175 18.55 -3.65 1.74
CA LYS A 175 19.57 -3.53 2.79
C LYS A 175 19.86 -2.08 3.15
N SER A 176 19.80 -1.17 2.17
CA SER A 176 19.97 0.25 2.40
C SER A 176 18.97 1.11 1.64
N VAL A 177 18.66 2.28 2.21
CA VAL A 177 17.83 3.32 1.60
C VAL A 177 18.65 4.58 1.48
N TYR A 178 18.93 4.99 0.24
CA TYR A 178 19.66 6.20 -0.05
C TYR A 178 18.69 7.33 -0.42
N PHE A 179 18.66 8.38 0.39
CA PHE A 179 17.80 9.53 0.17
C PHE A 179 18.51 10.61 -0.61
N THR A 180 17.95 10.93 -1.77
CA THR A 180 18.43 12.01 -2.64
C THR A 180 17.60 13.26 -2.49
N GLY A 181 18.15 14.40 -2.92
CA GLY A 181 17.38 15.62 -3.07
C GLY A 181 16.32 15.47 -4.16
N ILE A 182 15.17 16.08 -3.95
CA ILE A 182 14.11 16.18 -4.96
C ILE A 182 14.35 17.43 -5.78
N VAL A 183 14.38 17.27 -7.10
CA VAL A 183 14.52 18.41 -8.02
C VAL A 183 13.24 19.25 -7.97
N ARG A 184 13.41 20.55 -7.77
CA ARG A 184 12.31 21.51 -7.64
C ARG A 184 12.51 22.65 -8.63
N ASP A 185 11.40 23.25 -9.06
CA ASP A 185 11.43 24.45 -9.88
C ASP A 185 11.88 25.69 -9.07
N LYS A 186 12.00 26.84 -9.74
CA LYS A 186 12.42 28.11 -9.11
C LYS A 186 11.45 28.58 -8.00
N LEU A 187 10.23 28.09 -7.98
CA LEU A 187 9.23 28.39 -6.97
C LEU A 187 9.18 27.32 -5.85
N GLY A 188 10.08 26.36 -5.87
CA GLY A 188 10.16 25.27 -4.89
C GLY A 188 9.14 24.14 -5.10
N ARG A 189 8.42 24.12 -6.23
CA ARG A 189 7.44 23.06 -6.55
C ARG A 189 8.16 21.83 -7.10
N CYS A 190 7.70 20.64 -6.75
CA CYS A 190 8.24 19.40 -7.28
C CYS A 190 8.01 19.30 -8.79
N LEU A 191 9.05 19.02 -9.57
CA LEU A 191 8.98 18.93 -11.03
C LEU A 191 8.04 17.82 -11.53
N LEU A 192 7.82 16.77 -10.75
CA LEU A 192 6.84 15.73 -11.08
C LEU A 192 5.41 16.25 -11.26
N TYR A 193 5.10 17.41 -10.68
CA TYR A 193 3.76 18.00 -10.74
C TYR A 193 3.68 19.26 -11.60
N THR A 194 4.79 19.77 -12.10
CA THR A 194 4.84 21.12 -12.68
C THR A 194 5.53 21.23 -14.02
N SER A 195 6.21 20.21 -14.49
CA SER A 195 6.80 20.23 -15.81
C SER A 195 6.33 19.06 -16.62
N ASP A 196 5.73 19.35 -17.75
CA ASP A 196 5.94 18.49 -18.90
C ASP A 196 7.42 18.59 -19.24
N ALA A 197 8.17 17.57 -18.82
CA ALA A 197 9.59 17.44 -19.17
C ALA A 197 9.78 17.17 -20.68
N ALA A 198 8.77 17.43 -21.49
CA ALA A 198 8.70 17.23 -22.93
C ALA A 198 8.74 18.53 -23.73
N ASP A 199 8.81 19.71 -23.08
CA ASP A 199 9.00 21.01 -23.75
C ASP A 199 10.44 21.53 -23.64
#